data_0e485e696215b3f0d19edfc4c38794a2
#
_entry.id   0e485e696215b3f0d19edfc4c38794a2
#
_cell.length_a   1.000
_cell.length_b   1.000
_cell.length_c   1.000
_cell.angle_alpha   90.00
_cell.angle_beta   90.00
_cell.angle_gamma   90.00
#
_symmetry.space_group_name_H-M   'P 1'
#
loop_
_entity.id
_entity.type
_entity.pdbx_description
1 polymer ?
#
loop_
_entity_poly.entity_id
_entity_poly.type
_entity_poly.pdbx_seq_one_letter_code
_entity_poly.pdbx_strand_id
1 'polypeptide(L)'
;MTKQLWLAVGLVTAFRCSQADAADRPDVLSEWTDVALTSLAAAKQPSYTQSRTMAMVHLALFEAINGPAGPYASYLEARAPKVMKASFTAPSDSLREATAAVAAHGVLAALFPDQKSTFDSALEKSLGGSATETAIAEGRRIAAAVLEARAQDGAEAANTVRPLTRPGVYIPTALPVGSTWGEVKPWILKSGSQFRPSAPPALSSETWAKDYNEIKSLGAKVSSGRSAAQTEAARYWAMIGPPSWIPIVRDLASRPGRTLVQNARLYALVSLAAADSYIAIFDAKYAFSFWRPITAIRNGDQDGNGATTRDPAWEPLIETPMHPEYPCAHCINSAAVGGCWRPSLARAISARSK
;
A
#
# COMPACT_ATOMS: atom_id res chain seq x y z
N MET A 1 83.80 15.15 19.82
CA MET A 1 83.31 15.11 18.42
C MET A 1 82.10 14.19 18.36
N THR A 2 80.89 14.68 18.55
CA THR A 2 79.67 13.92 18.63
C THR A 2 78.78 14.37 17.45
N LYS A 3 78.54 13.47 16.53
CA LYS A 3 77.67 13.65 15.37
C LYS A 3 76.20 13.42 15.80
N GLN A 4 75.36 14.45 15.76
CA GLN A 4 73.90 14.32 15.91
C GLN A 4 73.28 13.80 14.59
N LEU A 5 72.54 12.71 14.70
CA LEU A 5 71.73 12.14 13.64
C LEU A 5 70.31 12.71 13.80
N TRP A 6 69.82 13.47 12.81
CA TRP A 6 68.42 13.92 12.71
C TRP A 6 67.62 12.83 11.99
N LEU A 7 66.66 12.21 12.72
CA LEU A 7 65.62 11.37 12.13
C LEU A 7 64.46 12.30 11.72
N ALA A 8 64.21 12.41 10.43
CA ALA A 8 63.00 13.00 9.88
C ALA A 8 61.86 12.00 10.01
N VAL A 9 60.92 12.27 10.91
CA VAL A 9 59.64 11.53 10.98
C VAL A 9 58.70 12.17 9.97
N GLY A 10 58.52 11.49 8.83
CA GLY A 10 57.52 11.84 7.84
C GLY A 10 56.11 11.51 8.34
N LEU A 11 55.32 12.50 8.63
CA LEU A 11 53.89 12.34 8.97
C LEU A 11 53.11 12.03 7.68
N VAL A 12 52.86 10.74 7.42
CA VAL A 12 51.91 10.30 6.40
C VAL A 12 50.52 10.42 7.01
N THR A 13 49.88 11.55 6.82
CA THR A 13 48.43 11.71 7.05
C THR A 13 47.70 10.97 5.96
N ALA A 14 47.37 9.72 6.23
CA ALA A 14 46.42 8.98 5.43
C ALA A 14 45.02 9.63 5.57
N PHE A 15 44.60 10.29 4.53
CA PHE A 15 43.19 10.65 4.36
C PHE A 15 42.39 9.33 4.30
N ARG A 16 41.92 8.89 5.46
CA ARG A 16 40.80 7.95 5.51
C ARG A 16 39.57 8.71 5.13
N CYS A 17 39.27 8.77 3.82
CA CYS A 17 37.96 9.14 3.34
C CYS A 17 37.00 8.11 3.95
N SER A 18 36.11 8.60 4.80
CA SER A 18 35.21 7.76 5.60
C SER A 18 34.25 6.99 4.69
N GLN A 19 34.41 5.68 4.62
CA GLN A 19 33.37 4.75 4.16
C GLN A 19 32.20 4.62 5.15
N ALA A 20 32.17 5.41 6.23
CA ALA A 20 31.15 5.37 7.25
C ALA A 20 29.84 6.07 6.85
N ASP A 21 29.87 7.00 5.87
CA ASP A 21 28.67 7.75 5.49
C ASP A 21 27.73 7.03 4.50
N ALA A 22 28.16 5.92 3.92
CA ALA A 22 27.33 5.15 2.97
C ALA A 22 26.40 4.11 3.66
N ALA A 23 26.69 3.75 4.91
CA ALA A 23 25.96 2.71 5.63
C ALA A 23 24.69 3.21 6.35
N ASP A 24 24.53 4.53 6.49
CA ASP A 24 23.46 5.15 7.30
C ASP A 24 22.40 5.90 6.45
N ARG A 25 22.55 5.89 5.13
CA ARG A 25 21.52 6.47 4.23
C ARG A 25 20.43 5.43 3.96
N PRO A 26 19.15 5.78 4.15
CA PRO A 26 18.07 4.92 3.68
C PRO A 26 18.23 4.68 2.17
N ASP A 27 18.00 3.47 1.71
CA ASP A 27 18.00 3.17 0.29
C ASP A 27 16.90 3.96 -0.45
N VAL A 28 17.02 4.09 -1.76
CA VAL A 28 16.08 4.84 -2.60
C VAL A 28 14.62 4.35 -2.44
N LEU A 29 14.42 3.06 -2.15
CA LEU A 29 13.08 2.49 -1.94
C LEU A 29 12.46 3.03 -0.66
N SER A 30 13.22 3.00 0.44
CA SER A 30 12.77 3.49 1.75
C SER A 30 12.54 5.00 1.71
N GLU A 31 13.45 5.76 1.10
CA GLU A 31 13.35 7.21 0.98
C GLU A 31 12.07 7.61 0.23
N TRP A 32 11.84 7.10 -0.97
CA TRP A 32 10.67 7.46 -1.79
C TRP A 32 9.37 6.85 -1.28
N THR A 33 9.43 5.76 -0.53
CA THR A 33 8.27 5.26 0.21
C THR A 33 7.84 6.25 1.30
N ASP A 34 8.79 6.85 2.04
CA ASP A 34 8.49 7.85 3.07
C ASP A 34 7.95 9.15 2.47
N VAL A 35 8.53 9.61 1.37
CA VAL A 35 8.02 10.76 0.61
C VAL A 35 6.56 10.50 0.18
N ALA A 36 6.28 9.33 -0.38
CA ALA A 36 4.92 8.95 -0.80
C ALA A 36 3.95 8.89 0.38
N LEU A 37 4.30 8.21 1.48
CA LEU A 37 3.44 8.11 2.67
C LEU A 37 3.12 9.48 3.28
N THR A 38 4.11 10.37 3.36
CA THR A 38 3.92 11.73 3.86
C THR A 38 2.94 12.51 2.98
N SER A 39 3.10 12.39 1.65
CA SER A 39 2.20 13.03 0.68
C SER A 39 0.77 12.53 0.76
N LEU A 40 0.59 11.20 0.91
CA LEU A 40 -0.72 10.58 1.06
C LEU A 40 -1.42 11.04 2.33
N ALA A 41 -0.68 11.17 3.42
CA ALA A 41 -1.20 11.68 4.69
C ALA A 41 -1.61 13.16 4.57
N ALA A 42 -0.79 13.99 3.94
CA ALA A 42 -1.09 15.40 3.70
C ALA A 42 -2.34 15.58 2.81
N ALA A 43 -2.49 14.75 1.78
CA ALA A 43 -3.62 14.75 0.88
C ALA A 43 -4.90 14.12 1.48
N LYS A 44 -4.81 13.52 2.68
CA LYS A 44 -5.93 12.85 3.37
C LYS A 44 -6.67 11.84 2.48
N GLN A 45 -5.94 11.17 1.59
CA GLN A 45 -6.52 10.19 0.69
C GLN A 45 -7.08 8.98 1.45
N PRO A 46 -8.20 8.39 1.00
CA PRO A 46 -8.69 7.13 1.57
C PRO A 46 -7.76 5.97 1.21
N SER A 47 -7.76 4.91 2.02
CA SER A 47 -6.81 3.80 1.96
C SER A 47 -6.74 3.10 0.58
N TYR A 48 -7.85 2.98 -0.11
CA TYR A 48 -7.89 2.38 -1.45
C TYR A 48 -7.16 3.24 -2.50
N THR A 49 -7.33 4.56 -2.46
CA THR A 49 -6.60 5.50 -3.32
C THR A 49 -5.11 5.54 -2.94
N GLN A 50 -4.81 5.53 -1.63
CA GLN A 50 -3.42 5.41 -1.16
C GLN A 50 -2.73 4.18 -1.73
N SER A 51 -3.41 3.02 -1.72
CA SER A 51 -2.86 1.77 -2.23
C SER A 51 -2.61 1.83 -3.74
N ARG A 52 -3.49 2.49 -4.52
CA ARG A 52 -3.27 2.75 -5.94
C ARG A 52 -2.02 3.62 -6.18
N THR A 53 -1.89 4.71 -5.44
CA THR A 53 -0.72 5.60 -5.54
C THR A 53 0.57 4.86 -5.19
N MET A 54 0.60 4.10 -4.09
CA MET A 54 1.77 3.30 -3.72
C MET A 54 2.11 2.25 -4.76
N ALA A 55 1.11 1.63 -5.40
CA ALA A 55 1.34 0.70 -6.50
C ALA A 55 2.02 1.40 -7.70
N MET A 56 1.62 2.62 -8.05
CA MET A 56 2.26 3.40 -9.11
C MET A 56 3.70 3.76 -8.76
N VAL A 57 3.95 4.25 -7.54
CA VAL A 57 5.29 4.63 -7.07
C VAL A 57 6.22 3.42 -7.01
N HIS A 58 5.81 2.34 -6.36
CA HIS A 58 6.65 1.15 -6.21
C HIS A 58 6.84 0.40 -7.53
N LEU A 59 5.89 0.47 -8.44
CA LEU A 59 6.09 -0.04 -9.79
C LEU A 59 7.14 0.78 -10.54
N ALA A 60 7.10 2.12 -10.46
CA ALA A 60 8.10 2.97 -11.09
C ALA A 60 9.51 2.72 -10.53
N LEU A 61 9.64 2.58 -9.20
CA LEU A 61 10.89 2.21 -8.55
C LEU A 61 11.39 0.84 -9.02
N PHE A 62 10.50 -0.17 -9.09
CA PHE A 62 10.87 -1.51 -9.54
C PHE A 62 11.34 -1.52 -11.00
N GLU A 63 10.61 -0.89 -11.91
CA GLU A 63 10.98 -0.86 -13.33
C GLU A 63 12.33 -0.18 -13.56
N ALA A 64 12.62 0.90 -12.81
CA ALA A 64 13.89 1.59 -12.90
C ALA A 64 15.07 0.74 -12.36
N ILE A 65 14.88 0.07 -11.23
CA ILE A 65 15.93 -0.75 -10.60
C ILE A 65 16.12 -2.07 -11.35
N ASN A 66 15.03 -2.71 -11.79
CA ASN A 66 15.13 -3.95 -12.58
C ASN A 66 15.75 -3.70 -13.95
N GLY A 67 15.32 -2.63 -14.63
CA GLY A 67 15.78 -2.30 -15.98
C GLY A 67 15.50 -3.42 -17.02
N PRO A 68 15.82 -3.18 -18.29
CA PRO A 68 15.58 -4.16 -19.37
C PRO A 68 16.38 -5.45 -19.26
N ALA A 69 17.59 -5.38 -18.65
CA ALA A 69 18.48 -6.53 -18.45
C ALA A 69 18.33 -7.16 -17.05
N GLY A 70 17.32 -6.74 -16.29
CA GLY A 70 17.10 -7.24 -14.94
C GLY A 70 16.60 -8.68 -14.88
N PRO A 71 16.69 -9.32 -13.70
CA PRO A 71 16.35 -10.74 -13.54
C PRO A 71 14.82 -11.02 -13.55
N TYR A 72 14.00 -9.98 -13.62
CA TYR A 72 12.54 -10.11 -13.55
C TYR A 72 11.87 -9.52 -14.79
N ALA A 73 10.72 -10.10 -15.17
CA ALA A 73 9.90 -9.56 -16.25
C ALA A 73 9.36 -8.16 -15.88
N SER A 74 9.40 -7.24 -16.84
CA SER A 74 8.79 -5.91 -16.71
C SER A 74 7.27 -6.01 -16.77
N TYR A 75 6.62 -5.33 -15.84
CA TYR A 75 5.16 -5.18 -15.87
C TYR A 75 4.73 -4.21 -16.97
N LEU A 76 5.49 -3.12 -17.15
CA LEU A 76 5.16 -2.07 -18.10
C LEU A 76 5.39 -2.51 -19.56
N GLU A 77 6.41 -3.32 -19.83
CA GLU A 77 6.65 -3.83 -21.18
C GLU A 77 5.43 -4.56 -21.74
N ALA A 78 4.72 -5.33 -20.90
CA ALA A 78 3.52 -6.03 -21.32
C ALA A 78 2.30 -5.11 -21.50
N ARG A 79 2.27 -3.90 -20.88
CA ARG A 79 1.08 -3.04 -20.81
C ARG A 79 1.22 -1.68 -21.48
N ALA A 80 2.45 -1.15 -21.56
CA ALA A 80 2.79 0.09 -22.23
C ALA A 80 3.98 -0.10 -23.19
N PRO A 81 3.93 -1.09 -24.12
CA PRO A 81 5.08 -1.46 -24.95
C PRO A 81 5.56 -0.34 -25.85
N LYS A 82 4.71 0.60 -26.23
CA LYS A 82 5.09 1.75 -27.06
C LYS A 82 6.05 2.69 -26.35
N VAL A 83 5.87 2.89 -25.04
CA VAL A 83 6.69 3.76 -24.21
C VAL A 83 7.96 3.04 -23.75
N MET A 84 7.89 1.72 -23.53
CA MET A 84 9.01 0.91 -23.02
C MET A 84 10.01 0.40 -24.09
N LYS A 85 9.80 0.72 -25.37
CA LYS A 85 10.66 0.22 -26.48
C LYS A 85 12.10 0.74 -26.49
N ALA A 86 12.44 1.79 -25.75
CA ALA A 86 13.80 2.28 -25.65
C ALA A 86 14.58 1.51 -24.59
N SER A 87 15.60 0.78 -25.01
CA SER A 87 16.47 0.03 -24.09
C SER A 87 17.44 0.97 -23.40
N PHE A 88 17.30 1.11 -22.09
CA PHE A 88 18.32 1.71 -21.24
C PHE A 88 18.94 0.62 -20.35
N THR A 89 20.24 0.44 -20.44
CA THR A 89 20.99 -0.42 -19.54
C THR A 89 21.79 0.45 -18.58
N ALA A 90 21.39 0.54 -17.33
CA ALA A 90 22.16 1.23 -16.30
C ALA A 90 23.42 0.43 -15.97
N PRO A 91 24.61 1.02 -16.15
CA PRO A 91 25.88 0.33 -15.92
C PRO A 91 26.23 0.14 -14.42
N SER A 92 25.54 0.84 -13.51
CA SER A 92 25.81 0.78 -12.07
C SER A 92 24.54 0.87 -11.24
N ASP A 93 24.60 0.41 -9.99
CA ASP A 93 23.47 0.50 -9.04
C ASP A 93 23.15 1.96 -8.71
N SER A 94 24.14 2.83 -8.57
CA SER A 94 23.91 4.27 -8.33
C SER A 94 23.12 4.94 -9.45
N LEU A 95 23.33 4.54 -10.71
CA LEU A 95 22.56 5.05 -11.83
C LEU A 95 21.12 4.51 -11.83
N ARG A 96 20.92 3.26 -11.40
CA ARG A 96 19.58 2.68 -11.21
C ARG A 96 18.81 3.40 -10.10
N GLU A 97 19.47 3.71 -8.98
CA GLU A 97 18.88 4.46 -7.87
C GLU A 97 18.50 5.88 -8.29
N ALA A 98 19.37 6.59 -9.04
CA ALA A 98 19.07 7.90 -9.59
C ALA A 98 17.86 7.86 -10.55
N THR A 99 17.82 6.86 -11.44
CA THR A 99 16.69 6.62 -12.35
C THR A 99 15.39 6.36 -11.56
N ALA A 100 15.47 5.55 -10.50
CA ALA A 100 14.34 5.21 -9.65
C ALA A 100 13.80 6.45 -8.90
N ALA A 101 14.69 7.29 -8.36
CA ALA A 101 14.30 8.53 -7.72
C ALA A 101 13.56 9.47 -8.68
N VAL A 102 14.08 9.65 -9.91
CA VAL A 102 13.42 10.46 -10.95
C VAL A 102 12.07 9.87 -11.35
N ALA A 103 11.95 8.53 -11.45
CA ALA A 103 10.70 7.87 -11.80
C ALA A 103 9.64 8.06 -10.71
N ALA A 104 10.00 7.87 -9.44
CA ALA A 104 9.10 8.08 -8.30
C ALA A 104 8.67 9.54 -8.19
N HIS A 105 9.62 10.50 -8.35
CA HIS A 105 9.34 11.92 -8.41
C HIS A 105 8.31 12.24 -9.49
N GLY A 106 8.53 11.77 -10.73
CA GLY A 106 7.63 12.05 -11.86
C GLY A 106 6.20 11.56 -11.62
N VAL A 107 6.04 10.38 -11.01
CA VAL A 107 4.72 9.85 -10.63
C VAL A 107 4.08 10.72 -9.55
N LEU A 108 4.78 11.04 -8.47
CA LEU A 108 4.23 11.83 -7.36
C LEU A 108 3.90 13.26 -7.76
N ALA A 109 4.77 13.92 -8.54
CA ALA A 109 4.55 15.28 -9.01
C ALA A 109 3.32 15.40 -9.95
N ALA A 110 3.04 14.35 -10.72
CA ALA A 110 1.85 14.30 -11.56
C ALA A 110 0.57 14.06 -10.75
N LEU A 111 0.64 13.20 -9.71
CA LEU A 111 -0.53 12.89 -8.87
C LEU A 111 -0.84 13.97 -7.83
N PHE A 112 0.16 14.73 -7.39
CA PHE A 112 0.04 15.76 -6.35
C PHE A 112 0.75 17.05 -6.78
N PRO A 113 0.25 17.77 -7.79
CA PRO A 113 0.93 18.98 -8.32
C PRO A 113 1.15 20.06 -7.25
N ASP A 114 0.23 20.17 -6.28
CA ASP A 114 0.34 21.13 -5.17
C ASP A 114 1.51 20.83 -4.22
N GLN A 115 2.05 19.61 -4.22
CA GLN A 115 3.18 19.19 -3.39
C GLN A 115 4.49 19.09 -4.18
N LYS A 116 4.51 19.57 -5.44
CA LYS A 116 5.65 19.41 -6.34
C LYS A 116 6.97 19.92 -5.76
N SER A 117 6.96 21.06 -5.07
CA SER A 117 8.17 21.63 -4.46
C SER A 117 8.80 20.71 -3.40
N THR A 118 7.98 19.98 -2.66
CA THR A 118 8.45 18.95 -1.70
C THR A 118 9.14 17.81 -2.43
N PHE A 119 8.59 17.37 -3.55
CA PHE A 119 9.19 16.30 -4.35
C PHE A 119 10.46 16.74 -5.05
N ASP A 120 10.51 17.99 -5.55
CA ASP A 120 11.72 18.57 -6.16
C ASP A 120 12.88 18.59 -5.16
N SER A 121 12.62 19.02 -3.92
CA SER A 121 13.62 19.04 -2.84
C SER A 121 14.08 17.62 -2.44
N ALA A 122 13.15 16.65 -2.40
CA ALA A 122 13.49 15.26 -2.13
C ALA A 122 14.35 14.68 -3.27
N LEU A 123 14.04 14.99 -4.52
CA LEU A 123 14.81 14.55 -5.68
C LEU A 123 16.23 15.12 -5.68
N GLU A 124 16.39 16.42 -5.44
CA GLU A 124 17.69 17.07 -5.34
C GLU A 124 18.57 16.40 -4.28
N LYS A 125 18.00 16.11 -3.11
CA LYS A 125 18.67 15.38 -2.03
C LYS A 125 19.05 13.95 -2.44
N SER A 126 18.14 13.18 -3.07
CA SER A 126 18.39 11.82 -3.53
C SER A 126 19.53 11.76 -4.54
N LEU A 127 19.57 12.72 -5.49
CA LEU A 127 20.54 12.73 -6.58
C LEU A 127 21.94 13.17 -6.12
N GLY A 128 22.04 14.04 -5.13
CA GLY A 128 23.33 14.50 -4.58
C GLY A 128 24.29 15.07 -5.65
N GLY A 129 23.78 15.57 -6.77
CA GLY A 129 24.55 16.08 -7.88
C GLY A 129 25.14 15.03 -8.84
N SER A 130 24.83 13.74 -8.66
CA SER A 130 25.43 12.62 -9.42
C SER A 130 24.56 12.09 -10.57
N ALA A 131 23.40 12.70 -10.83
CA ALA A 131 22.50 12.22 -11.89
C ALA A 131 23.02 12.57 -13.29
N THR A 132 23.08 11.59 -14.17
CA THR A 132 23.33 11.79 -15.58
C THR A 132 22.05 12.17 -16.33
N GLU A 133 22.18 12.89 -17.46
CA GLU A 133 21.03 13.17 -18.33
C GLU A 133 20.27 11.90 -18.74
N THR A 134 21.00 10.81 -18.94
CA THR A 134 20.44 9.51 -19.29
C THR A 134 19.54 8.97 -18.17
N ALA A 135 19.98 9.03 -16.90
CA ALA A 135 19.16 8.59 -15.75
C ALA A 135 17.89 9.44 -15.62
N ILE A 136 18.02 10.75 -15.83
CA ILE A 136 16.88 11.68 -15.77
C ILE A 136 15.87 11.38 -16.90
N ALA A 137 16.35 11.20 -18.12
CA ALA A 137 15.50 10.90 -19.27
C ALA A 137 14.76 9.56 -19.09
N GLU A 138 15.48 8.54 -18.63
CA GLU A 138 14.92 7.21 -18.40
C GLU A 138 13.92 7.20 -17.26
N GLY A 139 14.22 7.84 -16.12
CA GLY A 139 13.28 7.94 -15.00
C GLY A 139 11.99 8.66 -15.41
N ARG A 140 12.08 9.75 -16.17
CA ARG A 140 10.91 10.44 -16.74
C ARG A 140 10.09 9.54 -17.67
N ARG A 141 10.76 8.74 -18.51
CA ARG A 141 10.11 7.80 -19.41
C ARG A 141 9.33 6.73 -18.63
N ILE A 142 9.91 6.18 -17.57
CA ILE A 142 9.25 5.19 -16.72
C ILE A 142 8.05 5.81 -16.00
N ALA A 143 8.19 7.01 -15.44
CA ALA A 143 7.08 7.73 -14.82
C ALA A 143 5.92 7.93 -15.81
N ALA A 144 6.22 8.39 -17.04
CA ALA A 144 5.23 8.57 -18.09
C ALA A 144 4.51 7.25 -18.43
N ALA A 145 5.24 6.14 -18.52
CA ALA A 145 4.67 4.83 -18.81
C ALA A 145 3.72 4.34 -17.71
N VAL A 146 4.07 4.55 -16.43
CA VAL A 146 3.20 4.23 -15.28
C VAL A 146 1.92 5.06 -15.32
N LEU A 147 2.06 6.37 -15.54
CA LEU A 147 0.94 7.30 -15.60
C LEU A 147 0.01 6.97 -16.78
N GLU A 148 0.56 6.70 -17.98
CA GLU A 148 -0.21 6.31 -19.16
C GLU A 148 -0.97 5.00 -18.94
N ALA A 149 -0.33 3.99 -18.32
CA ALA A 149 -0.96 2.70 -18.03
C ALA A 149 -2.17 2.82 -17.10
N ARG A 150 -2.26 3.94 -16.34
CA ARG A 150 -3.31 4.20 -15.34
C ARG A 150 -4.15 5.45 -15.64
N ALA A 151 -3.93 6.14 -16.75
CA ALA A 151 -4.61 7.40 -17.10
C ALA A 151 -6.14 7.25 -17.23
N GLN A 152 -6.61 6.07 -17.66
CA GLN A 152 -8.02 5.79 -17.86
C GLN A 152 -8.42 4.49 -17.17
N ASP A 153 -8.03 4.35 -15.90
CA ASP A 153 -8.30 3.14 -15.14
C ASP A 153 -9.64 3.17 -14.39
N GLY A 154 -10.38 4.28 -14.45
CA GLY A 154 -11.69 4.43 -13.80
C GLY A 154 -11.62 4.93 -12.35
N ALA A 155 -10.43 5.26 -11.82
CA ALA A 155 -10.29 5.73 -10.45
C ALA A 155 -11.02 7.05 -10.15
N GLU A 156 -11.25 7.88 -11.16
CA GLU A 156 -11.93 9.18 -11.07
C GLU A 156 -13.45 9.09 -11.38
N ALA A 157 -14.00 7.88 -11.46
CA ALA A 157 -15.42 7.72 -11.78
C ALA A 157 -16.31 8.30 -10.67
N ALA A 158 -17.36 9.02 -11.08
CA ALA A 158 -18.29 9.66 -10.16
C ALA A 158 -19.10 8.61 -9.36
N ASN A 159 -19.45 8.95 -8.11
CA ASN A 159 -20.30 8.12 -7.28
C ASN A 159 -21.72 8.02 -7.86
N THR A 160 -22.19 6.80 -8.06
CA THR A 160 -23.51 6.48 -8.65
C THR A 160 -24.47 5.78 -7.68
N VAL A 161 -24.06 5.59 -6.42
CA VAL A 161 -24.89 4.85 -5.44
C VAL A 161 -26.22 5.55 -5.17
N ARG A 162 -27.28 4.76 -5.24
CA ARG A 162 -28.62 5.16 -4.80
C ARG A 162 -28.96 4.45 -3.49
N PRO A 163 -29.23 5.18 -2.39
CA PRO A 163 -29.65 4.58 -1.14
C PRO A 163 -30.98 3.85 -1.29
N LEU A 164 -31.04 2.64 -0.71
CA LEU A 164 -32.25 1.84 -0.62
C LEU A 164 -32.52 1.52 0.85
N THR A 165 -33.74 1.70 1.31
CA THR A 165 -34.14 1.49 2.71
C THR A 165 -34.91 0.19 2.86
N ARG A 166 -34.21 -0.89 3.19
CA ARG A 166 -34.79 -2.19 3.55
C ARG A 166 -33.85 -2.96 4.48
N PRO A 167 -34.35 -3.90 5.30
CA PRO A 167 -33.51 -4.73 6.15
C PRO A 167 -32.40 -5.43 5.36
N GLY A 168 -31.21 -5.52 5.94
CA GLY A 168 -30.05 -6.13 5.30
C GLY A 168 -29.27 -5.23 4.34
N VAL A 169 -29.83 -4.08 3.92
CA VAL A 169 -29.21 -3.20 2.92
C VAL A 169 -28.49 -2.03 3.58
N TYR A 170 -27.32 -1.70 3.05
CA TYR A 170 -26.52 -0.56 3.48
C TYR A 170 -27.23 0.76 3.22
N ILE A 171 -27.33 1.56 4.27
CA ILE A 171 -27.89 2.91 4.24
C ILE A 171 -26.77 3.89 4.59
N PRO A 172 -26.27 4.70 3.66
CA PRO A 172 -25.27 5.71 3.95
C PRO A 172 -25.88 6.89 4.71
N THR A 173 -25.15 7.39 5.70
CA THR A 173 -25.49 8.62 6.44
C THR A 173 -24.71 9.84 5.95
N ALA A 174 -23.76 9.63 5.06
CA ALA A 174 -22.97 10.62 4.32
C ALA A 174 -22.66 10.08 2.93
N LEU A 175 -21.89 10.82 2.12
CA LEU A 175 -21.48 10.34 0.79
C LEU A 175 -20.75 9.00 0.89
N PRO A 176 -21.23 7.95 0.22
CA PRO A 176 -20.54 6.66 0.19
C PRO A 176 -19.16 6.79 -0.46
N VAL A 177 -18.17 6.05 0.07
CA VAL A 177 -16.81 6.05 -0.47
C VAL A 177 -16.54 4.77 -1.26
N GLY A 178 -15.77 4.89 -2.33
CA GLY A 178 -15.32 3.76 -3.15
C GLY A 178 -16.43 3.03 -3.92
N SER A 179 -17.57 3.66 -4.18
CA SER A 179 -18.73 3.03 -4.82
C SER A 179 -18.46 2.52 -6.24
N THR A 180 -17.57 3.16 -6.95
CA THR A 180 -17.13 2.79 -8.29
C THR A 180 -15.76 2.09 -8.30
N TRP A 181 -15.12 1.93 -7.13
CA TRP A 181 -13.76 1.40 -7.04
C TRP A 181 -13.65 -0.05 -7.50
N GLY A 182 -14.70 -0.84 -7.39
CA GLY A 182 -14.77 -2.21 -7.92
C GLY A 182 -14.69 -2.31 -9.45
N GLU A 183 -14.93 -1.19 -10.15
CA GLU A 183 -14.88 -1.08 -11.61
C GLU A 183 -13.52 -0.56 -12.10
N VAL A 184 -12.65 -0.12 -11.19
CA VAL A 184 -11.29 0.31 -11.54
C VAL A 184 -10.55 -0.83 -12.21
N LYS A 185 -9.86 -0.52 -13.32
CA LYS A 185 -9.05 -1.51 -14.07
C LYS A 185 -8.01 -2.14 -13.13
N PRO A 186 -8.05 -3.45 -12.90
CA PRO A 186 -7.08 -4.10 -12.02
C PRO A 186 -5.66 -4.08 -12.58
N TRP A 187 -4.69 -4.30 -11.69
CA TRP A 187 -3.29 -4.45 -12.06
C TRP A 187 -2.97 -5.85 -12.58
N ILE A 188 -3.42 -6.88 -11.87
CA ILE A 188 -3.12 -8.29 -12.12
C ILE A 188 -4.41 -9.09 -12.30
N LEU A 189 -5.45 -8.80 -11.50
CA LEU A 189 -6.74 -9.46 -11.61
C LEU A 189 -7.38 -9.21 -12.99
N LYS A 190 -8.26 -10.11 -13.41
CA LYS A 190 -9.04 -9.95 -14.64
C LYS A 190 -10.18 -8.96 -14.47
N SER A 191 -10.79 -8.93 -13.27
CA SER A 191 -11.87 -8.01 -12.87
C SER A 191 -11.96 -7.95 -11.36
N GLY A 192 -12.64 -6.93 -10.81
CA GLY A 192 -12.95 -6.84 -9.38
C GLY A 192 -13.75 -8.05 -8.87
N SER A 193 -14.59 -8.62 -9.72
CA SER A 193 -15.44 -9.76 -9.37
C SER A 193 -14.75 -11.13 -9.44
N GLN A 194 -13.49 -11.20 -9.89
CA GLN A 194 -12.80 -12.49 -10.12
C GLN A 194 -12.83 -13.43 -8.91
N PHE A 195 -12.72 -12.91 -7.72
CA PHE A 195 -12.72 -13.65 -6.46
C PHE A 195 -13.84 -13.20 -5.51
N ARG A 196 -14.97 -12.72 -6.07
CA ARG A 196 -16.12 -12.32 -5.25
C ARG A 196 -16.56 -13.49 -4.39
N PRO A 197 -16.65 -13.33 -3.04
CA PRO A 197 -17.12 -14.41 -2.17
C PRO A 197 -18.61 -14.71 -2.38
N SER A 198 -19.09 -15.77 -1.72
CA SER A 198 -20.53 -16.04 -1.61
C SER A 198 -21.25 -14.91 -0.86
N ALA A 199 -22.58 -14.88 -0.94
CA ALA A 199 -23.40 -13.91 -0.24
C ALA A 199 -23.18 -13.93 1.29
N PRO A 200 -23.43 -12.81 1.99
CA PRO A 200 -23.40 -12.78 3.45
C PRO A 200 -24.44 -13.74 4.04
N PRO A 201 -24.32 -14.14 5.33
CA PRO A 201 -25.30 -14.98 6.00
C PRO A 201 -26.72 -14.42 5.88
N ALA A 202 -27.69 -15.31 5.66
CA ALA A 202 -29.10 -14.91 5.66
C ALA A 202 -29.49 -14.34 7.04
N LEU A 203 -30.29 -13.27 7.06
CA LEU A 203 -30.67 -12.61 8.30
C LEU A 203 -31.44 -13.57 9.27
N SER A 204 -32.14 -14.57 8.74
CA SER A 204 -32.83 -15.59 9.51
C SER A 204 -31.92 -16.71 10.03
N SER A 205 -30.61 -16.71 9.72
CA SER A 205 -29.70 -17.79 10.09
C SER A 205 -29.17 -17.66 11.52
N GLU A 206 -28.75 -18.79 12.11
CA GLU A 206 -28.07 -18.83 13.41
C GLU A 206 -26.71 -18.09 13.34
N THR A 207 -26.01 -18.19 12.22
CA THR A 207 -24.74 -17.49 12.00
C THR A 207 -24.95 -15.98 12.11
N TRP A 208 -25.99 -15.43 11.46
CA TRP A 208 -26.34 -14.02 11.60
C TRP A 208 -26.60 -13.62 13.05
N ALA A 209 -27.46 -14.38 13.76
CA ALA A 209 -27.81 -14.08 15.14
C ALA A 209 -26.59 -14.12 16.08
N LYS A 210 -25.70 -15.10 15.89
CA LYS A 210 -24.46 -15.21 16.64
C LYS A 210 -23.56 -13.98 16.41
N ASP A 211 -23.26 -13.66 15.17
CA ASP A 211 -22.38 -12.56 14.80
C ASP A 211 -22.97 -11.21 15.22
N TYR A 212 -24.28 -11.03 15.05
CA TYR A 212 -25.02 -9.85 15.49
C TYR A 212 -24.86 -9.64 17.01
N ASN A 213 -25.12 -10.67 17.83
CA ASN A 213 -25.07 -10.57 19.28
C ASN A 213 -23.63 -10.38 19.79
N GLU A 214 -22.63 -10.98 19.14
CA GLU A 214 -21.22 -10.76 19.45
C GLU A 214 -20.84 -9.30 19.20
N ILE A 215 -21.17 -8.76 18.02
CA ILE A 215 -20.86 -7.36 17.67
C ILE A 215 -21.65 -6.40 18.58
N LYS A 216 -22.91 -6.69 18.87
CA LYS A 216 -23.74 -5.87 19.77
C LYS A 216 -23.09 -5.74 21.14
N SER A 217 -22.57 -6.84 21.67
CA SER A 217 -21.90 -6.89 22.99
C SER A 217 -20.50 -6.28 22.95
N LEU A 218 -19.61 -6.80 22.07
CA LEU A 218 -18.19 -6.43 22.07
C LEU A 218 -17.88 -5.18 21.26
N GLY A 219 -18.68 -4.87 20.24
CA GLY A 219 -18.48 -3.74 19.35
C GLY A 219 -18.99 -2.41 19.89
N ALA A 220 -19.78 -2.41 20.95
CA ALA A 220 -20.37 -1.20 21.52
C ALA A 220 -19.32 -0.20 22.02
N LYS A 221 -19.61 1.10 21.92
CA LYS A 221 -18.77 2.19 22.44
C LYS A 221 -18.47 2.00 23.93
N VAL A 222 -19.49 1.63 24.70
CA VAL A 222 -19.39 1.22 26.09
C VAL A 222 -19.77 -0.26 26.16
N SER A 223 -18.85 -1.10 26.58
CA SER A 223 -19.06 -2.56 26.68
C SER A 223 -18.45 -3.09 27.97
N SER A 224 -19.25 -3.80 28.76
CA SER A 224 -18.77 -4.53 29.95
C SER A 224 -18.14 -5.88 29.59
N GLY A 225 -18.45 -6.41 28.40
CA GLY A 225 -17.91 -7.70 27.94
C GLY A 225 -16.56 -7.62 27.24
N ARG A 226 -16.14 -6.42 26.82
CA ARG A 226 -14.87 -6.22 26.10
C ARG A 226 -13.73 -5.86 27.04
N SER A 227 -12.62 -6.61 26.97
CA SER A 227 -11.41 -6.33 27.75
C SER A 227 -10.65 -5.09 27.23
N ALA A 228 -9.75 -4.55 28.06
CA ALA A 228 -8.85 -3.47 27.65
C ALA A 228 -7.96 -3.88 26.45
N ALA A 229 -7.42 -5.11 26.47
CA ALA A 229 -6.61 -5.65 25.37
C ALA A 229 -7.41 -5.76 24.05
N GLN A 230 -8.67 -6.18 24.10
CA GLN A 230 -9.53 -6.20 22.91
C GLN A 230 -9.83 -4.80 22.40
N THR A 231 -9.98 -3.82 23.30
CA THR A 231 -10.17 -2.40 22.90
C THR A 231 -8.93 -1.85 22.20
N GLU A 232 -7.75 -2.15 22.73
CA GLU A 232 -6.46 -1.74 22.14
C GLU A 232 -6.27 -2.40 20.77
N ALA A 233 -6.50 -3.70 20.65
CA ALA A 233 -6.45 -4.43 19.40
C ALA A 233 -7.42 -3.86 18.35
N ALA A 234 -8.65 -3.54 18.74
CA ALA A 234 -9.62 -2.93 17.82
C ALA A 234 -9.16 -1.56 17.30
N ARG A 235 -8.59 -0.72 18.16
CA ARG A 235 -8.04 0.59 17.79
C ARG A 235 -6.82 0.46 16.89
N TYR A 236 -5.92 -0.47 17.18
CA TYR A 236 -4.77 -0.76 16.33
C TYR A 236 -5.20 -1.20 14.93
N TRP A 237 -6.12 -2.14 14.83
CA TRP A 237 -6.61 -2.64 13.55
C TRP A 237 -7.60 -1.70 12.84
N ALA A 238 -7.99 -0.58 13.47
CA ALA A 238 -8.70 0.48 12.76
C ALA A 238 -7.83 1.17 11.71
N MET A 239 -6.50 1.11 11.87
CA MET A 239 -5.55 1.56 10.87
C MET A 239 -5.60 0.62 9.65
N ILE A 240 -5.77 1.18 8.46
CA ILE A 240 -5.88 0.43 7.21
C ILE A 240 -5.05 1.09 6.11
N GLY A 241 -4.62 0.29 5.13
CA GLY A 241 -3.87 0.76 3.97
C GLY A 241 -2.35 0.73 4.16
N PRO A 242 -1.58 1.48 3.34
CA PRO A 242 -0.13 1.42 3.34
C PRO A 242 0.54 1.57 4.71
N PRO A 243 0.08 2.44 5.63
CA PRO A 243 0.68 2.55 6.96
C PRO A 243 0.67 1.25 7.78
N SER A 244 -0.27 0.34 7.53
CA SER A 244 -0.37 -0.93 8.26
C SER A 244 0.60 -2.01 7.78
N TRP A 245 1.01 -2.02 6.52
CA TRP A 245 1.85 -3.08 5.95
C TRP A 245 3.25 -2.64 5.49
N ILE A 246 3.48 -1.35 5.22
CA ILE A 246 4.82 -0.85 4.87
C ILE A 246 5.88 -1.17 5.92
N PRO A 247 5.64 -1.04 7.25
CA PRO A 247 6.63 -1.40 8.25
C PRO A 247 7.09 -2.85 8.15
N ILE A 248 6.15 -3.78 7.84
CA ILE A 248 6.47 -5.20 7.65
C ILE A 248 7.31 -5.42 6.40
N VAL A 249 7.00 -4.72 5.30
CA VAL A 249 7.79 -4.79 4.07
C VAL A 249 9.21 -4.29 4.30
N ARG A 250 9.39 -3.21 5.06
CA ARG A 250 10.70 -2.68 5.46
C ARG A 250 11.51 -3.67 6.27
N ASP A 251 10.90 -4.29 7.29
CA ASP A 251 11.58 -5.34 8.07
C ASP A 251 12.07 -6.48 7.17
N LEU A 252 11.22 -6.92 6.24
CA LEU A 252 11.58 -7.96 5.28
C LEU A 252 12.69 -7.52 4.31
N ALA A 253 12.65 -6.27 3.85
CA ALA A 253 13.63 -5.71 2.92
C ALA A 253 15.00 -5.50 3.57
N SER A 254 15.04 -5.18 4.86
CA SER A 254 16.29 -4.97 5.62
C SER A 254 17.04 -6.27 5.98
N ARG A 255 16.46 -7.43 5.73
CA ARG A 255 17.08 -8.72 6.09
C ARG A 255 18.35 -8.98 5.27
N PRO A 256 19.40 -9.52 5.90
CA PRO A 256 20.66 -9.82 5.22
C PRO A 256 20.49 -10.72 3.99
N GLY A 257 21.33 -10.49 2.98
CA GLY A 257 21.37 -11.29 1.76
C GLY A 257 20.32 -10.94 0.70
N ARG A 258 19.57 -9.87 0.89
CA ARG A 258 18.65 -9.35 -0.13
C ARG A 258 19.35 -8.29 -0.98
N THR A 259 19.06 -8.33 -2.28
CA THR A 259 19.54 -7.31 -3.22
C THR A 259 18.52 -6.19 -3.39
N LEU A 260 18.96 -5.01 -3.85
CA LEU A 260 18.09 -3.87 -4.13
C LEU A 260 16.93 -4.25 -5.08
N VAL A 261 17.21 -4.99 -6.17
CA VAL A 261 16.19 -5.41 -7.12
C VAL A 261 15.18 -6.41 -6.52
N GLN A 262 15.61 -7.27 -5.61
CA GLN A 262 14.71 -8.17 -4.87
C GLN A 262 13.78 -7.38 -3.93
N ASN A 263 14.30 -6.33 -3.32
CA ASN A 263 13.53 -5.43 -2.47
C ASN A 263 12.54 -4.62 -3.32
N ALA A 264 12.99 -4.01 -4.41
CA ALA A 264 12.12 -3.28 -5.33
C ALA A 264 10.94 -4.15 -5.82
N ARG A 265 11.23 -5.41 -6.19
CA ARG A 265 10.19 -6.37 -6.56
C ARG A 265 9.22 -6.67 -5.41
N LEU A 266 9.71 -6.80 -4.18
CA LEU A 266 8.86 -7.04 -3.01
C LEU A 266 7.90 -5.88 -2.78
N TYR A 267 8.40 -4.63 -2.78
CA TYR A 267 7.58 -3.43 -2.64
C TYR A 267 6.53 -3.33 -3.75
N ALA A 268 6.91 -3.58 -5.00
CA ALA A 268 5.99 -3.56 -6.13
C ALA A 268 4.89 -4.62 -6.00
N LEU A 269 5.25 -5.89 -5.75
CA LEU A 269 4.28 -6.98 -5.62
C LEU A 269 3.28 -6.75 -4.49
N VAL A 270 3.76 -6.31 -3.32
CA VAL A 270 2.90 -6.02 -2.17
C VAL A 270 1.93 -4.88 -2.49
N SER A 271 2.41 -3.81 -3.12
CA SER A 271 1.57 -2.66 -3.47
C SER A 271 0.55 -2.99 -4.56
N LEU A 272 0.94 -3.75 -5.57
CA LEU A 272 0.03 -4.22 -6.62
C LEU A 272 -1.06 -5.12 -6.05
N ALA A 273 -0.69 -6.06 -5.16
CA ALA A 273 -1.64 -6.94 -4.49
C ALA A 273 -2.59 -6.16 -3.55
N ALA A 274 -2.08 -5.17 -2.83
CA ALA A 274 -2.89 -4.29 -2.01
C ALA A 274 -3.90 -3.50 -2.85
N ALA A 275 -3.46 -2.90 -3.95
CA ALA A 275 -4.33 -2.14 -4.84
C ALA A 275 -5.44 -3.02 -5.47
N ASP A 276 -5.08 -4.19 -5.98
CA ASP A 276 -6.04 -5.15 -6.55
C ASP A 276 -7.01 -5.68 -5.50
N SER A 277 -6.54 -5.91 -4.27
CA SER A 277 -7.43 -6.36 -3.19
C SER A 277 -8.52 -5.34 -2.87
N TYR A 278 -8.21 -4.03 -2.91
CA TYR A 278 -9.23 -3.00 -2.72
C TYR A 278 -10.25 -2.96 -3.86
N ILE A 279 -9.84 -3.22 -5.09
CA ILE A 279 -10.77 -3.35 -6.23
C ILE A 279 -11.73 -4.50 -5.98
N ALA A 280 -11.22 -5.67 -5.59
CA ALA A 280 -12.05 -6.84 -5.28
C ALA A 280 -12.94 -6.62 -4.04
N ILE A 281 -12.43 -5.94 -3.00
CA ILE A 281 -13.18 -5.59 -1.79
C ILE A 281 -14.38 -4.72 -2.14
N PHE A 282 -14.17 -3.62 -2.86
CA PHE A 282 -15.23 -2.67 -3.16
C PHE A 282 -16.21 -3.21 -4.19
N ASP A 283 -15.77 -4.03 -5.15
CA ASP A 283 -16.66 -4.79 -6.02
C ASP A 283 -17.64 -5.64 -5.20
N ALA A 284 -17.13 -6.47 -4.30
CA ALA A 284 -17.97 -7.33 -3.47
C ALA A 284 -18.85 -6.53 -2.49
N LYS A 285 -18.31 -5.48 -1.86
CA LYS A 285 -19.06 -4.63 -0.93
C LYS A 285 -20.29 -4.03 -1.59
N TYR A 286 -20.16 -3.42 -2.77
CA TYR A 286 -21.28 -2.79 -3.44
C TYR A 286 -22.18 -3.78 -4.18
N ALA A 287 -21.65 -4.94 -4.60
CA ALA A 287 -22.47 -6.02 -5.14
C ALA A 287 -23.45 -6.59 -4.10
N PHE A 288 -23.02 -6.77 -2.85
CA PHE A 288 -23.88 -7.27 -1.77
C PHE A 288 -24.61 -6.14 -1.04
N SER A 289 -24.04 -4.95 -1.00
CA SER A 289 -24.61 -3.76 -0.31
C SER A 289 -25.14 -4.08 1.08
N PHE A 290 -24.38 -4.83 1.87
CA PHE A 290 -24.82 -5.31 3.18
C PHE A 290 -24.72 -4.21 4.25
N TRP A 291 -25.75 -4.09 5.08
CA TRP A 291 -25.85 -3.05 6.09
C TRP A 291 -24.76 -3.10 7.14
N ARG A 292 -24.48 -1.97 7.79
CA ARG A 292 -23.49 -1.83 8.86
C ARG A 292 -24.07 -2.26 10.20
N PRO A 293 -23.25 -2.70 11.18
CA PRO A 293 -23.69 -3.07 12.53
C PRO A 293 -24.55 -2.01 13.20
N ILE A 294 -24.21 -0.73 13.06
CA ILE A 294 -25.01 0.37 13.62
C ILE A 294 -26.45 0.38 13.09
N THR A 295 -26.61 0.15 11.80
CA THR A 295 -27.96 0.08 11.18
C THR A 295 -28.66 -1.20 11.60
N ALA A 296 -27.98 -2.34 11.57
CA ALA A 296 -28.53 -3.64 11.93
C ALA A 296 -29.01 -3.67 13.39
N ILE A 297 -28.17 -3.23 14.32
CA ILE A 297 -28.47 -3.31 15.77
C ILE A 297 -29.56 -2.31 16.16
N ARG A 298 -29.57 -1.13 15.55
CA ARG A 298 -30.65 -0.15 15.79
C ARG A 298 -32.00 -0.55 15.19
N ASN A 299 -32.03 -1.56 14.30
CA ASN A 299 -33.23 -2.10 13.63
C ASN A 299 -33.30 -3.62 13.75
N GLY A 300 -32.81 -4.21 14.85
CA GLY A 300 -32.77 -5.66 15.03
C GLY A 300 -34.12 -6.34 15.15
N ASP A 301 -35.19 -5.57 15.23
CA ASP A 301 -36.58 -6.03 15.16
C ASP A 301 -37.11 -6.15 13.71
N GLN A 302 -36.29 -5.77 12.71
CA GLN A 302 -36.66 -5.76 11.28
C GLN A 302 -35.98 -6.87 10.46
N ASP A 303 -35.07 -7.63 11.06
CA ASP A 303 -34.32 -8.68 10.35
C ASP A 303 -35.05 -10.03 10.26
N GLY A 304 -36.19 -10.14 10.95
CA GLY A 304 -37.01 -11.36 10.97
C GLY A 304 -36.38 -12.50 11.78
N ASN A 305 -35.37 -12.24 12.63
CA ASN A 305 -34.70 -13.23 13.45
C ASN A 305 -35.07 -13.05 14.93
N GLY A 306 -35.79 -14.01 15.51
CA GLY A 306 -36.22 -13.96 16.91
C GLY A 306 -35.08 -14.02 17.94
N ALA A 307 -33.85 -14.34 17.53
CA ALA A 307 -32.67 -14.39 18.40
C ALA A 307 -31.88 -13.06 18.41
N THR A 308 -32.30 -12.07 17.65
CA THR A 308 -31.75 -10.70 17.63
C THR A 308 -32.70 -9.73 18.31
N THR A 309 -32.17 -8.72 18.98
CA THR A 309 -32.96 -7.72 19.66
C THR A 309 -32.48 -6.32 19.37
N ARG A 310 -33.39 -5.43 19.07
CA ARG A 310 -33.11 -4.03 18.78
C ARG A 310 -32.46 -3.32 19.97
N ASP A 311 -31.48 -2.44 19.66
CA ASP A 311 -30.94 -1.44 20.57
C ASP A 311 -30.87 -0.09 19.84
N PRO A 312 -31.84 0.81 20.04
CA PRO A 312 -31.93 2.07 19.28
C PRO A 312 -30.82 3.06 19.64
N ALA A 313 -30.16 2.91 20.80
CA ALA A 313 -29.12 3.78 21.29
C ALA A 313 -27.70 3.23 21.05
N TRP A 314 -27.57 2.04 20.43
CA TRP A 314 -26.28 1.43 20.21
C TRP A 314 -25.34 2.29 19.36
N GLU A 315 -24.14 2.49 19.86
CA GLU A 315 -23.05 3.18 19.17
C GLU A 315 -21.81 2.27 19.06
N PRO A 316 -21.11 2.26 17.92
CA PRO A 316 -19.87 1.49 17.78
C PRO A 316 -18.71 2.15 18.52
N LEU A 317 -17.70 1.34 18.89
CA LEU A 317 -16.43 1.81 19.47
C LEU A 317 -15.68 2.78 18.54
N ILE A 318 -15.74 2.54 17.25
CA ILE A 318 -15.05 3.29 16.20
C ILE A 318 -16.09 3.76 15.19
N GLU A 319 -15.91 4.97 14.64
CA GLU A 319 -16.79 5.51 13.63
C GLU A 319 -16.99 4.54 12.46
N THR A 320 -18.24 4.43 12.03
CA THR A 320 -18.62 3.55 10.94
C THR A 320 -18.18 4.11 9.60
N PRO A 321 -17.31 3.42 8.84
CA PRO A 321 -16.92 3.86 7.50
C PRO A 321 -18.10 3.91 6.52
N MET A 322 -18.08 4.88 5.62
CA MET A 322 -19.17 5.13 4.67
C MET A 322 -19.12 4.19 3.45
N HIS A 323 -19.16 2.89 3.70
CA HIS A 323 -19.28 1.84 2.68
C HIS A 323 -19.94 0.58 3.28
N PRO A 324 -20.49 -0.36 2.48
CA PRO A 324 -21.13 -1.58 2.98
C PRO A 324 -20.23 -2.43 3.87
N GLU A 325 -20.83 -3.24 4.77
CA GLU A 325 -20.09 -4.04 5.74
C GLU A 325 -19.35 -5.20 5.10
N TYR A 326 -20.06 -6.05 4.37
CA TYR A 326 -19.54 -7.31 3.85
C TYR A 326 -18.93 -7.16 2.45
N PRO A 327 -17.80 -7.83 2.14
CA PRO A 327 -16.94 -8.64 3.02
C PRO A 327 -15.94 -7.79 3.84
N CYS A 328 -15.21 -8.46 4.75
CA CYS A 328 -14.18 -7.84 5.59
C CYS A 328 -12.99 -7.32 4.76
N ALA A 329 -12.85 -5.98 4.70
CA ALA A 329 -11.77 -5.33 3.96
C ALA A 329 -10.39 -5.65 4.53
N HIS A 330 -10.23 -5.59 5.85
CA HIS A 330 -8.96 -5.88 6.53
C HIS A 330 -8.49 -7.31 6.27
N CYS A 331 -9.42 -8.29 6.33
CA CYS A 331 -9.11 -9.70 6.10
C CYS A 331 -8.59 -9.94 4.68
N ILE A 332 -9.26 -9.37 3.67
CA ILE A 332 -8.89 -9.56 2.26
C ILE A 332 -7.57 -8.84 1.96
N ASN A 333 -7.42 -7.58 2.37
CA ASN A 333 -6.19 -6.83 2.13
C ASN A 333 -4.98 -7.48 2.83
N SER A 334 -5.12 -7.86 4.11
CA SER A 334 -4.04 -8.52 4.86
C SER A 334 -3.67 -9.87 4.26
N ALA A 335 -4.63 -10.66 3.77
CA ALA A 335 -4.36 -11.93 3.12
C ALA A 335 -3.64 -11.76 1.79
N ALA A 336 -4.05 -10.79 0.96
CA ALA A 336 -3.43 -10.49 -0.33
C ALA A 336 -1.98 -10.03 -0.14
N VAL A 337 -1.76 -9.06 0.74
CA VAL A 337 -0.44 -8.53 1.08
C VAL A 337 0.43 -9.63 1.71
N GLY A 338 -0.11 -10.38 2.68
CA GLY A 338 0.58 -11.48 3.36
C GLY A 338 1.01 -12.61 2.43
N GLY A 339 0.23 -12.87 1.38
CA GLY A 339 0.58 -13.84 0.33
C GLY A 339 1.88 -13.50 -0.41
N CYS A 340 2.19 -12.22 -0.58
CA CYS A 340 3.38 -11.76 -1.30
C CYS A 340 4.69 -12.02 -0.55
N TRP A 341 4.69 -12.03 0.79
CA TRP A 341 5.91 -12.21 1.58
C TRP A 341 6.09 -13.61 2.17
N ARG A 342 5.04 -14.46 2.21
CA ARG A 342 5.14 -15.84 2.71
C ARG A 342 6.32 -16.62 2.13
N PRO A 343 6.64 -16.59 0.83
CA PRO A 343 7.81 -17.27 0.28
C PRO A 343 9.14 -16.75 0.83
N SER A 344 9.20 -15.45 1.16
CA SER A 344 10.38 -14.82 1.76
C SER A 344 10.58 -15.24 3.21
N LEU A 345 9.51 -15.39 3.97
CA LEU A 345 9.53 -15.89 5.35
C LEU A 345 9.89 -17.39 5.42
N ALA A 346 9.34 -18.23 4.56
CA ALA A 346 9.61 -19.66 4.52
C ALA A 346 11.10 -19.94 4.28
N ARG A 347 11.75 -19.20 3.36
CA ARG A 347 13.19 -19.31 3.12
C ARG A 347 14.03 -18.86 4.32
N ALA A 348 13.63 -17.82 5.03
CA ALA A 348 14.32 -17.33 6.22
C ALA A 348 14.23 -18.30 7.40
N ILE A 349 13.09 -18.99 7.56
CA ILE A 349 12.91 -20.03 8.60
C ILE A 349 13.77 -21.25 8.27
N SER A 350 13.77 -21.73 7.03
CA SER A 350 14.59 -22.88 6.61
C SER A 350 16.11 -22.62 6.68
N ALA A 351 16.54 -21.37 6.54
CA ALA A 351 17.94 -20.98 6.68
C ALA A 351 18.42 -20.93 8.14
N ARG A 352 17.52 -20.77 9.11
CA ARG A 352 17.84 -20.80 10.56
C ARG A 352 17.85 -22.20 11.16
N SER A 353 17.34 -23.19 10.44
CA SER A 353 17.30 -24.61 10.86
C SER A 353 18.47 -25.43 10.30
N LYS A 354 19.43 -24.83 9.69
CA LYS A 354 20.73 -25.38 9.28
C LYS A 354 21.85 -24.66 10.03
#